data_cf95b0c9c8aaa100d3823b9f6b188c3b
#
_entry.id   cf95b0c9c8aaa100d3823b9f6b188c3b
#
_cell.length_a   1.000
_cell.length_b   1.000
_cell.length_c   1.000
_cell.angle_alpha   90.00
_cell.angle_beta   90.00
_cell.angle_gamma   90.00
#
_symmetry.space_group_name_H-M   'P 1'
#
loop_
_entity.id
_entity.type
_entity.pdbx_description
1 polymer ?
#
loop_
_entity_poly.entity_id
_entity_poly.type
_entity_poly.pdbx_seq_one_letter_code
_entity_poly.pdbx_strand_id
1 'polypeptide(L)'
;LQVGPGWVWHDDLLITMSNGQQVYFCHGKSANVLKVAQQYGCPTVQGHYHSSCSIQYWGNPNNLNWGMQVGCLIDAKSLAFEYCKTQKSRPIISCGIIIDGLPKLLPMVLSKGGKWNKVCP
;
A
#
# COMPACT_ATOMS: atom_id res chain seq x y z
N LEU A 1 9.41 8.97 -17.80
CA LEU A 1 9.54 7.51 -17.68
C LEU A 1 9.11 6.89 -19.01
N GLN A 2 10.03 6.22 -19.72
CA GLN A 2 9.65 5.36 -20.83
C GLN A 2 9.13 4.04 -20.26
N VAL A 3 7.84 3.80 -20.40
CA VAL A 3 7.24 2.50 -20.08
C VAL A 3 7.22 1.64 -21.35
N GLY A 4 7.48 0.35 -21.21
CA GLY A 4 7.47 -0.60 -22.33
C GLY A 4 6.07 -0.77 -22.94
N PRO A 5 5.96 -1.39 -24.11
CA PRO A 5 4.67 -1.66 -24.73
C PRO A 5 3.79 -2.50 -23.80
N GLY A 6 2.50 -2.17 -23.72
CA GLY A 6 1.54 -2.83 -22.85
C GLY A 6 1.36 -2.21 -21.45
N TRP A 7 2.16 -1.19 -21.11
CA TRP A 7 1.98 -0.42 -19.88
C TRP A 7 1.11 0.82 -20.14
N VAL A 8 0.16 1.06 -19.23
CA VAL A 8 -0.66 2.27 -19.21
C VAL A 8 -0.46 2.96 -17.87
N TRP A 9 -0.15 4.26 -17.93
CA TRP A 9 0.02 5.07 -16.73
C TRP A 9 -1.31 5.67 -16.27
N HIS A 10 -1.58 5.58 -14.98
CA HIS A 10 -2.73 6.21 -14.33
C HIS A 10 -2.25 6.93 -13.06
N ASP A 11 -2.78 8.11 -12.79
CA ASP A 11 -2.54 8.81 -11.53
C ASP A 11 -3.28 8.13 -10.38
N ASP A 12 -4.53 7.77 -10.64
CA ASP A 12 -5.42 7.04 -9.74
C ASP A 12 -6.15 5.95 -10.53
N LEU A 13 -6.55 4.89 -9.89
CA LEU A 13 -7.22 3.78 -10.56
C LEU A 13 -8.36 3.22 -9.69
N LEU A 14 -9.53 3.04 -10.29
CA LEU A 14 -10.66 2.34 -9.69
C LEU A 14 -10.82 0.98 -10.39
N ILE A 15 -10.68 -0.10 -9.64
CA ILE A 15 -10.74 -1.47 -10.17
C ILE A 15 -11.91 -2.21 -9.53
N THR A 16 -12.68 -2.93 -10.34
CA THR A 16 -13.69 -3.88 -9.86
C THR A 16 -13.03 -5.23 -9.60
N MET A 17 -13.10 -5.70 -8.36
CA MET A 17 -12.57 -7.00 -7.94
C MET A 17 -13.49 -8.15 -8.36
N SER A 18 -13.02 -9.38 -8.23
CA SER A 18 -13.77 -10.59 -8.58
C SER A 18 -15.12 -10.73 -7.87
N ASN A 19 -15.22 -10.20 -6.65
CA ASN A 19 -16.45 -10.17 -5.86
C ASN A 19 -17.40 -9.02 -6.22
N GLY A 20 -17.09 -8.23 -7.27
CA GLY A 20 -17.87 -7.06 -7.70
C GLY A 20 -17.61 -5.78 -6.92
N GLN A 21 -16.78 -5.81 -5.87
CA GLN A 21 -16.46 -4.63 -5.09
C GLN A 21 -15.44 -3.74 -5.84
N GLN A 22 -15.71 -2.45 -5.86
CA GLN A 22 -14.75 -1.48 -6.38
C GLN A 22 -13.69 -1.14 -5.32
N VAL A 23 -12.44 -1.07 -5.74
CA VAL A 23 -11.30 -0.67 -4.92
C VAL A 23 -10.57 0.47 -5.59
N TYR A 24 -10.32 1.53 -4.83
CA TYR A 24 -9.60 2.72 -5.28
C TYR A 24 -8.10 2.58 -4.97
N PHE A 25 -7.27 2.82 -5.97
CA PHE A 25 -5.81 2.80 -5.85
C PHE A 25 -5.26 4.19 -6.12
N CYS A 26 -4.39 4.66 -5.25
CA CYS A 26 -3.68 5.92 -5.43
C CYS A 26 -2.26 5.86 -4.87
N HIS A 27 -1.39 6.79 -5.29
CA HIS A 27 -0.05 6.87 -4.72
C HIS A 27 -0.08 7.30 -3.25
N GLY A 28 -0.86 8.33 -2.92
CA GLY A 28 -1.07 8.79 -1.54
C GLY A 28 -1.83 10.12 -1.53
N LYS A 29 -2.97 10.12 -0.88
CA LYS A 29 -3.85 11.31 -0.75
C LYS A 29 -3.84 11.89 0.66
N SER A 30 -3.68 11.05 1.68
CA SER A 30 -3.67 11.46 3.08
C SER A 30 -2.90 10.43 3.92
N ALA A 31 -2.22 10.88 4.97
CA ALA A 31 -1.61 9.97 5.94
C ALA A 31 -2.65 9.05 6.62
N ASN A 32 -3.91 9.46 6.65
CA ASN A 32 -5.02 8.65 7.16
C ASN A 32 -5.75 7.99 5.99
N VAL A 33 -5.38 6.74 5.68
CA VAL A 33 -5.99 5.97 4.59
C VAL A 33 -7.48 5.68 4.81
N LEU A 34 -7.90 5.54 6.07
CA LEU A 34 -9.30 5.33 6.40
C LEU A 34 -10.17 6.52 5.99
N LYS A 35 -9.65 7.75 6.22
CA LYS A 35 -10.33 8.97 5.77
C LYS A 35 -10.48 9.00 4.24
N VAL A 36 -9.45 8.57 3.52
CA VAL A 36 -9.52 8.47 2.04
C VAL A 36 -10.60 7.46 1.63
N ALA A 37 -10.61 6.26 2.22
CA ALA A 37 -11.62 5.24 1.95
C ALA A 37 -13.04 5.74 2.23
N GLN A 38 -13.23 6.48 3.31
CA GLN A 38 -14.53 7.09 3.65
C GLN A 38 -14.94 8.16 2.65
N GLN A 39 -14.02 9.01 2.20
CA GLN A 39 -14.29 10.06 1.23
C GLN A 39 -14.68 9.51 -0.15
N TYR A 40 -14.04 8.42 -0.58
CA TYR A 40 -14.33 7.77 -1.86
C TYR A 40 -15.49 6.75 -1.77
N GLY A 41 -15.93 6.41 -0.56
CA GLY A 41 -17.03 5.48 -0.33
C GLY A 41 -16.73 4.02 -0.70
N CYS A 42 -15.45 3.66 -0.86
CA CYS A 42 -15.03 2.32 -1.23
C CYS A 42 -13.67 1.97 -0.58
N PRO A 43 -13.32 0.68 -0.53
CA PRO A 43 -11.98 0.26 -0.12
C PRO A 43 -10.89 0.99 -0.89
N THR A 44 -9.81 1.34 -0.20
CA THR A 44 -8.72 2.14 -0.76
C THR A 44 -7.37 1.53 -0.45
N VAL A 45 -6.51 1.48 -1.46
CA VAL A 45 -5.10 1.10 -1.35
C VAL A 45 -4.23 2.30 -1.68
N GLN A 46 -3.29 2.62 -0.82
CA GLN A 46 -2.31 3.67 -1.10
C GLN A 46 -0.88 3.31 -0.66
N GLY A 47 0.10 3.90 -1.35
CA GLY A 47 1.52 3.87 -1.03
C GLY A 47 2.00 5.17 -0.40
N HIS A 48 3.12 5.72 -0.88
CA HIS A 48 3.73 7.00 -0.51
C HIS A 48 4.26 7.08 0.94
N TYR A 49 3.49 6.69 1.92
CA TYR A 49 3.86 6.77 3.35
C TYR A 49 4.72 5.56 3.73
N HIS A 50 6.01 5.61 3.42
CA HIS A 50 6.95 4.50 3.51
C HIS A 50 7.03 3.84 4.89
N SER A 51 6.77 4.58 5.95
CA SER A 51 6.76 4.08 7.33
C SER A 51 5.40 3.57 7.81
N SER A 52 4.40 3.52 6.92
CA SER A 52 3.04 3.08 7.24
C SER A 52 2.69 1.79 6.52
N CYS A 53 2.39 0.76 7.28
CA CYS A 53 1.94 -0.54 6.78
C CYS A 53 0.79 -0.99 7.67
N SER A 54 -0.45 -0.78 7.22
CA SER A 54 -1.63 -1.01 8.05
C SER A 54 -2.88 -1.28 7.21
N ILE A 55 -3.83 -1.98 7.81
CA ILE A 55 -5.19 -2.13 7.32
C ILE A 55 -6.12 -1.61 8.41
N GLN A 56 -7.01 -0.71 8.03
CA GLN A 56 -8.02 -0.14 8.91
C GLN A 56 -9.39 -0.38 8.32
N TYR A 57 -10.35 -0.77 9.14
CA TYR A 57 -11.71 -1.08 8.70
C TYR A 57 -12.70 -0.01 9.17
N TRP A 58 -13.73 0.21 8.37
CA TRP A 58 -14.93 0.90 8.79
C TRP A 58 -16.17 0.20 8.23
N GLY A 59 -17.24 0.23 8.98
CA GLY A 59 -18.49 -0.40 8.61
C GLY A 59 -19.67 0.56 8.72
N ASN A 60 -20.67 0.31 7.90
CA ASN A 60 -22.00 0.87 8.02
C ASN A 60 -23.01 -0.27 7.86
N PRO A 61 -24.34 -0.04 7.99
CA PRO A 61 -25.32 -1.12 7.91
C PRO A 61 -25.28 -1.96 6.61
N ASN A 62 -24.69 -1.41 5.54
CA ASN A 62 -24.71 -2.04 4.22
C ASN A 62 -23.35 -2.67 3.83
N ASN A 63 -22.23 -2.12 4.32
CA ASN A 63 -20.91 -2.48 3.83
C ASN A 63 -19.85 -2.49 4.94
N LEU A 64 -18.93 -3.44 4.81
CA LEU A 64 -17.62 -3.38 5.47
C LEU A 64 -16.60 -2.89 4.44
N ASN A 65 -15.96 -1.77 4.73
CA ASN A 65 -14.93 -1.16 3.92
C ASN A 65 -13.60 -1.11 4.67
N TRP A 66 -12.53 -0.86 3.93
CA TRP A 66 -11.19 -0.81 4.50
C TRP A 66 -10.29 0.19 3.76
N GLY A 67 -9.28 0.65 4.46
CA GLY A 67 -8.16 1.39 3.88
C GLY A 67 -6.86 0.66 4.17
N MET A 68 -6.02 0.45 3.15
CA MET A 68 -4.75 -0.24 3.24
C MET A 68 -3.59 0.67 2.85
N GLN A 69 -2.62 0.83 3.76
CA GLN A 69 -1.31 1.41 3.47
C GLN A 69 -0.29 0.28 3.30
N VAL A 70 0.33 0.23 2.14
CA VAL A 70 1.12 -0.95 1.74
C VAL A 70 2.61 -0.88 2.08
N GLY A 71 3.07 0.20 2.73
CA GLY A 71 4.50 0.39 2.94
C GLY A 71 5.22 0.76 1.65
N CYS A 72 6.39 0.19 1.41
CA CYS A 72 7.19 0.47 0.22
C CYS A 72 8.08 -0.71 -0.16
N LEU A 73 8.64 -0.65 -1.37
CA LEU A 73 9.67 -1.57 -1.86
C LEU A 73 10.96 -0.83 -2.22
N ILE A 74 11.36 0.14 -1.39
CA ILE A 74 12.57 0.93 -1.62
C ILE A 74 13.81 0.23 -1.08
N ASP A 75 14.94 0.44 -1.75
CA ASP A 75 16.25 0.17 -1.16
C ASP A 75 16.71 1.39 -0.35
N ALA A 76 16.58 1.31 0.96
CA ALA A 76 16.98 2.40 1.87
C ALA A 76 18.51 2.70 1.85
N LYS A 77 19.32 1.83 1.22
CA LYS A 77 20.76 2.05 1.03
C LYS A 77 21.07 2.82 -0.25
N SER A 78 20.10 2.94 -1.15
CA SER A 78 20.26 3.74 -2.37
C SER A 78 20.44 5.22 -2.04
N LEU A 79 21.30 5.90 -2.79
CA LEU A 79 21.52 7.36 -2.67
C LEU A 79 20.20 8.16 -2.80
N ALA A 80 19.28 7.69 -3.62
CA ALA A 80 17.97 8.32 -3.79
C ALA A 80 17.14 8.38 -2.50
N PHE A 81 17.44 7.51 -1.52
CA PHE A 81 16.72 7.41 -0.24
C PHE A 81 17.62 7.73 0.96
N GLU A 82 18.73 8.42 0.76
CA GLU A 82 19.66 8.77 1.83
C GLU A 82 19.01 9.60 2.95
N TYR A 83 18.01 10.41 2.63
CA TYR A 83 17.20 11.15 3.60
C TYR A 83 16.50 10.25 4.63
N CYS A 84 16.22 9.00 4.28
CA CYS A 84 15.61 8.04 5.22
C CYS A 84 16.54 7.66 6.37
N LYS A 85 17.86 7.84 6.23
CA LYS A 85 18.86 7.47 7.25
C LYS A 85 18.77 8.34 8.51
N THR A 86 18.33 9.58 8.36
CA THR A 86 18.22 10.55 9.45
C THR A 86 16.83 10.57 10.11
N GLN A 87 15.85 9.94 9.50
CA GLN A 87 14.49 9.88 10.04
C GLN A 87 14.39 8.87 11.20
N LYS A 88 13.64 9.22 12.22
CA LYS A 88 13.33 8.32 13.34
C LYS A 88 12.46 7.14 12.88
N SER A 89 11.50 7.39 12.01
CA SER A 89 10.67 6.36 11.38
C SER A 89 11.43 5.67 10.26
N ARG A 90 11.41 4.36 10.23
CA ARG A 90 12.05 3.56 9.19
C ARG A 90 11.03 3.11 8.15
N PRO A 91 11.41 3.00 6.87
CA PRO A 91 10.57 2.39 5.86
C PRO A 91 10.21 0.95 6.23
N ILE A 92 8.96 0.59 5.99
CA ILE A 92 8.46 -0.77 6.13
C ILE A 92 8.41 -1.39 4.75
N ILE A 93 9.25 -2.39 4.51
CA ILE A 93 9.26 -3.12 3.25
C ILE A 93 8.08 -4.08 3.25
N SER A 94 7.15 -3.85 2.36
CA SER A 94 5.88 -4.58 2.33
C SER A 94 5.21 -4.46 0.97
N CYS A 95 4.37 -5.42 0.65
CA CYS A 95 3.37 -5.29 -0.40
C CYS A 95 1.98 -5.66 0.12
N GLY A 96 0.96 -5.20 -0.59
CA GLY A 96 -0.44 -5.55 -0.32
C GLY A 96 -0.97 -6.49 -1.39
N ILE A 97 -1.85 -7.39 -1.00
CA ILE A 97 -2.65 -8.21 -1.89
C ILE A 97 -4.12 -8.13 -1.51
N ILE A 98 -4.99 -8.38 -2.47
CA ILE A 98 -6.43 -8.46 -2.25
C ILE A 98 -6.89 -9.82 -2.75
N ILE A 99 -7.54 -10.59 -1.89
CA ILE A 99 -8.08 -11.91 -2.21
C ILE A 99 -9.57 -11.88 -1.86
N ASP A 100 -10.42 -12.11 -2.85
CA ASP A 100 -11.88 -12.10 -2.71
C ASP A 100 -12.41 -10.82 -2.01
N GLY A 101 -11.84 -9.66 -2.39
CA GLY A 101 -12.19 -8.36 -1.81
C GLY A 101 -11.62 -8.07 -0.43
N LEU A 102 -10.86 -9.00 0.17
CA LEU A 102 -10.24 -8.83 1.48
C LEU A 102 -8.76 -8.44 1.36
N PRO A 103 -8.34 -7.39 2.07
CA PRO A 103 -6.96 -6.92 2.03
C PRO A 103 -6.05 -7.79 2.91
N LYS A 104 -4.82 -7.99 2.45
CA LYS A 104 -3.74 -8.60 3.23
C LYS A 104 -2.46 -7.82 3.01
N LEU A 105 -1.66 -7.68 4.06
CA LEU A 105 -0.32 -7.11 4.01
C LEU A 105 0.71 -8.22 4.15
N LEU A 106 1.79 -8.09 3.39
CA LEU A 106 2.94 -8.99 3.42
C LEU A 106 4.20 -8.18 3.78
N PRO A 107 4.37 -7.81 5.07
CA PRO A 107 5.60 -7.18 5.50
C PRO A 107 6.76 -8.16 5.39
N MET A 108 7.90 -7.66 4.88
CA MET A 108 9.09 -8.48 4.65
C MET A 108 10.04 -8.35 5.83
N VAL A 109 10.32 -9.46 6.52
CA VAL A 109 11.34 -9.50 7.56
C VAL A 109 12.72 -9.59 6.90
N LEU A 110 13.51 -8.54 7.10
CA LEU A 110 14.85 -8.44 6.52
C LEU A 110 15.91 -8.97 7.51
N SER A 111 16.87 -9.72 7.00
CA SER A 111 18.09 -10.09 7.73
C SER A 111 18.97 -8.88 8.00
N LYS A 112 20.01 -9.03 8.83
CA LYS A 112 21.01 -7.96 9.11
C LYS A 112 21.67 -7.39 7.83
N GLY A 113 21.74 -8.18 6.75
CA GLY A 113 22.25 -7.74 5.45
C GLY A 113 21.22 -7.03 4.56
N GLY A 114 20.01 -6.79 5.06
CA GLY A 114 18.94 -6.16 4.29
C GLY A 114 18.29 -7.08 3.24
N LYS A 115 18.54 -8.38 3.30
CA LYS A 115 17.91 -9.36 2.42
C LYS A 115 16.65 -9.93 3.05
N TRP A 116 15.61 -10.08 2.25
CA TRP A 116 14.41 -10.76 2.70
C TRP A 116 14.70 -12.24 2.98
N ASN A 117 14.27 -12.70 4.15
CA ASN A 117 14.45 -14.09 4.59
C ASN A 117 13.36 -15.04 4.04
N LYS A 118 12.48 -14.55 3.16
CA LYS A 118 11.33 -15.26 2.57
C LYS A 118 10.23 -15.64 3.58
N VAL A 119 10.28 -15.13 4.80
CA VAL A 119 9.23 -15.29 5.81
C VAL A 119 8.30 -14.07 5.75
N CYS A 120 7.00 -14.32 5.66
CA CYS A 120 5.94 -13.34 5.88
C CYS A 120 5.32 -13.65 7.24
N PRO A 121 5.28 -12.69 8.15
CA PRO A 121 4.62 -12.88 9.43
C PRO A 121 3.11 -13.09 9.30
#